data_754240136322393dafc4c435ae9d14d2
#
_entry.id   754240136322393dafc4c435ae9d14d2
#
_cell.length_a   1.000
_cell.length_b   1.000
_cell.length_c   1.000
_cell.angle_alpha   90.00
_cell.angle_beta   90.00
_cell.angle_gamma   90.00
#
_symmetry.space_group_name_H-M   'P 1'
#
loop_
_entity.id
_entity.type
_entity.pdbx_description
1 polymer ?
#
loop_
_entity_poly.entity_id
_entity_poly.type
_entity_poly.pdbx_seq_one_letter_code
_entity_poly.pdbx_strand_id
1 'polypeptide(L)'
;MSTGELKANAREQLRGYWAVAVGTVLVTTILIDSGALYTVSEYFDMAEIGISCNLIALFLGGVISTGLCKFLLDIVTKGQEPKFKTLFSQFNIYLKTLGLNIIIYLSIAIGYILFIIPGIIISLMFSQAYYILAEDNSKSINQCLSESVEMMKGYKWDLFCLELSFIGWWIIVALTFGIASLWVSPYVKVTETNFYLNIKNK
;
A
#
# COMPACT_ATOMS: atom_id res chain seq x y z
N MET A 1 -4.19 -2.04 -20.07
CA MET A 1 -4.04 -3.48 -19.73
C MET A 1 -5.30 -3.95 -19.03
N SER A 2 -5.74 -5.16 -19.29
CA SER A 2 -6.86 -5.77 -18.57
C SER A 2 -6.43 -6.21 -17.15
N THR A 3 -7.41 -6.38 -16.24
CA THR A 3 -7.17 -6.91 -14.88
C THR A 3 -6.43 -8.26 -14.91
N GLY A 4 -6.74 -9.11 -15.91
CA GLY A 4 -6.07 -10.41 -16.09
C GLY A 4 -4.59 -10.28 -16.46
N GLU A 5 -4.26 -9.36 -17.34
CA GLU A 5 -2.85 -9.06 -17.73
C GLU A 5 -2.05 -8.49 -16.58
N LEU A 6 -2.61 -7.56 -15.79
CA LEU A 6 -1.95 -7.00 -14.62
C LEU A 6 -1.58 -8.10 -13.61
N LYS A 7 -2.51 -9.03 -13.37
CA LYS A 7 -2.31 -10.19 -12.50
C LYS A 7 -1.30 -11.20 -13.04
N ALA A 8 -1.32 -11.44 -14.35
CA ALA A 8 -0.36 -12.35 -15.00
C ALA A 8 1.07 -11.79 -14.90
N ASN A 9 1.25 -10.51 -15.21
CA ASN A 9 2.54 -9.82 -15.10
C ASN A 9 3.07 -9.84 -13.66
N ALA A 10 2.21 -9.58 -12.66
CA ALA A 10 2.62 -9.62 -11.26
C ALA A 10 3.17 -11.00 -10.85
N ARG A 11 2.54 -12.09 -11.29
CA ARG A 11 3.03 -13.45 -11.01
C ARG A 11 4.37 -13.75 -11.66
N GLU A 12 4.58 -13.27 -12.87
CA GLU A 12 5.84 -13.43 -13.58
C GLU A 12 6.97 -12.62 -12.94
N GLN A 13 6.69 -11.36 -12.58
CA GLN A 13 7.65 -10.47 -11.94
C GLN A 13 8.09 -10.95 -10.54
N LEU A 14 7.20 -11.62 -9.81
CA LEU A 14 7.52 -12.23 -8.52
C LEU A 14 8.36 -13.51 -8.65
N ARG A 15 8.49 -14.11 -9.84
CA ARG A 15 9.33 -15.30 -10.02
C ARG A 15 10.79 -14.97 -9.70
N GLY A 16 11.36 -15.70 -8.76
CA GLY A 16 12.73 -15.50 -8.26
C GLY A 16 12.83 -14.54 -7.07
N TYR A 17 11.81 -13.73 -6.79
CA TYR A 17 11.83 -12.74 -5.71
C TYR A 17 10.80 -12.98 -4.60
N TRP A 18 10.08 -14.12 -4.64
CA TRP A 18 9.01 -14.42 -3.68
C TRP A 18 9.46 -14.31 -2.22
N ALA A 19 10.60 -14.86 -1.87
CA ALA A 19 11.08 -14.87 -0.48
C ALA A 19 11.31 -13.43 0.03
N VAL A 20 11.96 -12.59 -0.77
CA VAL A 20 12.23 -11.20 -0.39
C VAL A 20 10.94 -10.38 -0.38
N ALA A 21 10.05 -10.60 -1.34
CA ALA A 21 8.75 -9.92 -1.41
C ALA A 21 7.85 -10.28 -0.22
N VAL A 22 7.74 -11.57 0.12
CA VAL A 22 6.99 -12.05 1.29
C VAL A 22 7.58 -11.44 2.56
N GLY A 23 8.89 -11.51 2.76
CA GLY A 23 9.54 -10.95 3.95
C GLY A 23 9.34 -9.45 4.08
N THR A 24 9.48 -8.70 2.98
CA THR A 24 9.31 -7.24 2.98
C THR A 24 7.86 -6.85 3.28
N VAL A 25 6.88 -7.48 2.61
CA VAL A 25 5.46 -7.18 2.83
C VAL A 25 5.03 -7.61 4.23
N LEU A 26 5.50 -8.74 4.73
CA LEU A 26 5.19 -9.21 6.09
C LEU A 26 5.70 -8.21 7.15
N VAL A 27 6.93 -7.74 7.04
CA VAL A 27 7.48 -6.72 7.95
C VAL A 27 6.67 -5.43 7.84
N THR A 28 6.30 -5.03 6.63
CA THR A 28 5.46 -3.84 6.42
C THR A 28 4.09 -4.00 7.10
N THR A 29 3.43 -5.14 6.93
CA THR A 29 2.14 -5.44 7.55
C THR A 29 2.24 -5.39 9.08
N ILE A 30 3.27 -6.00 9.67
CA ILE A 30 3.49 -5.96 11.13
C ILE A 30 3.71 -4.54 11.64
N LEU A 31 4.42 -3.70 10.88
CA LEU A 31 4.75 -2.33 11.30
C LEU A 31 3.61 -1.33 11.10
N ILE A 32 2.77 -1.53 10.11
CA ILE A 32 1.74 -0.56 9.71
C ILE A 32 0.34 -1.04 10.04
N ASP A 33 0.06 -2.32 9.83
CA ASP A 33 -1.28 -2.89 10.02
C ASP A 33 -1.48 -3.28 11.49
N SER A 34 -1.68 -2.25 12.31
CA SER A 34 -1.96 -2.40 13.74
C SER A 34 -3.33 -3.05 14.02
N GLY A 35 -4.17 -3.24 13.00
CA GLY A 35 -5.51 -3.81 13.19
C GLY A 35 -5.50 -5.20 13.82
N ALA A 36 -4.62 -6.08 13.38
CA ALA A 36 -4.47 -7.41 13.97
C ALA A 36 -3.94 -7.36 15.41
N LEU A 37 -2.98 -6.47 15.67
CA LEU A 37 -2.42 -6.26 17.01
C LEU A 37 -3.44 -5.57 17.94
N TYR A 38 -4.26 -4.67 17.40
CA TYR A 38 -5.34 -4.03 18.14
C TYR A 38 -6.39 -5.05 18.60
N THR A 39 -6.86 -5.93 17.72
CA THR A 39 -7.83 -6.99 18.08
C THR A 39 -7.25 -7.95 19.12
N VAL A 40 -5.96 -8.31 19.02
CA VAL A 40 -5.29 -9.13 20.04
C VAL A 40 -5.19 -8.38 21.36
N SER A 41 -4.81 -7.09 21.35
CA SER A 41 -4.70 -6.28 22.57
C SER A 41 -6.05 -6.08 23.28
N GLU A 42 -7.12 -5.95 22.50
CA GLU A 42 -8.50 -5.85 23.05
C GLU A 42 -8.94 -7.17 23.69
N TYR A 43 -8.62 -8.31 23.04
CA TYR A 43 -8.93 -9.62 23.57
C TYR A 43 -8.22 -9.92 24.91
N PHE A 44 -6.99 -9.41 25.09
CA PHE A 44 -6.20 -9.58 26.32
C PHE A 44 -6.30 -8.39 27.30
N ASP A 45 -7.23 -7.45 27.07
CA ASP A 45 -7.43 -6.23 27.90
C ASP A 45 -6.15 -5.36 28.03
N MET A 46 -5.35 -5.31 26.96
CA MET A 46 -4.11 -4.55 26.87
C MET A 46 -4.28 -3.29 26.02
N ALA A 47 -5.24 -2.42 26.36
CA ALA A 47 -5.59 -1.22 25.59
C ALA A 47 -4.40 -0.28 25.33
N GLU A 48 -3.44 -0.19 26.27
CA GLU A 48 -2.23 0.64 26.11
C GLU A 48 -1.34 0.17 24.95
N ILE A 49 -1.28 -1.14 24.70
CA ILE A 49 -0.52 -1.71 23.57
C ILE A 49 -1.19 -1.34 22.26
N GLY A 50 -2.52 -1.42 22.17
CA GLY A 50 -3.28 -1.02 20.99
C GLY A 50 -3.07 0.44 20.61
N ILE A 51 -3.11 1.35 21.59
CA ILE A 51 -2.85 2.79 21.37
C ILE A 51 -1.41 3.01 20.88
N SER A 52 -0.44 2.36 21.52
CA SER A 52 0.97 2.48 21.16
C SER A 52 1.23 1.99 19.72
N CYS A 53 0.63 0.88 19.30
CA CYS A 53 0.73 0.35 17.94
C CYS A 53 0.13 1.32 16.90
N ASN A 54 -1.02 1.94 17.20
CA ASN A 54 -1.63 2.93 16.30
C ASN A 54 -0.76 4.19 16.15
N LEU A 55 -0.11 4.66 17.23
CA LEU A 55 0.83 5.77 17.16
C LEU A 55 2.06 5.41 16.32
N ILE A 56 2.62 4.21 16.50
CA ILE A 56 3.74 3.72 15.68
C ILE A 56 3.32 3.68 14.21
N ALA A 57 2.16 3.13 13.88
CA ALA A 57 1.64 3.09 12.52
C ALA A 57 1.43 4.49 11.93
N LEU A 58 0.95 5.45 12.71
CA LEU A 58 0.79 6.83 12.27
C LEU A 58 2.14 7.48 11.94
N PHE A 59 3.13 7.35 12.83
CA PHE A 59 4.44 7.98 12.67
C PHE A 59 5.33 7.29 11.63
N LEU A 60 5.37 5.97 11.61
CA LEU A 60 6.22 5.21 10.68
C LEU A 60 5.50 4.80 9.39
N GLY A 61 4.17 4.80 9.38
CA GLY A 61 3.37 4.32 8.26
C GLY A 61 3.72 4.99 6.95
N GLY A 62 3.89 6.31 6.94
CA GLY A 62 4.23 7.07 5.74
C GLY A 62 5.58 6.67 5.12
N VAL A 63 6.63 6.58 5.96
CA VAL A 63 7.97 6.25 5.45
C VAL A 63 8.08 4.80 5.01
N ILE A 64 7.45 3.88 5.74
CA ILE A 64 7.44 2.47 5.40
C ILE A 64 6.58 2.21 4.15
N SER A 65 5.42 2.85 4.00
CA SER A 65 4.58 2.73 2.79
C SER A 65 5.30 3.26 1.55
N THR A 66 5.97 4.41 1.66
CA THR A 66 6.76 4.96 0.54
C THR A 66 7.95 4.06 0.22
N GLY A 67 8.63 3.51 1.23
CA GLY A 67 9.72 2.54 1.05
C GLY A 67 9.24 1.23 0.40
N LEU A 68 8.06 0.75 0.78
CA LEU A 68 7.43 -0.41 0.14
C LEU A 68 7.09 -0.12 -1.32
N CYS A 69 6.51 1.04 -1.63
CA CYS A 69 6.24 1.43 -3.01
C CYS A 69 7.52 1.43 -3.85
N LYS A 70 8.63 1.95 -3.32
CA LYS A 70 9.93 1.93 -4.00
C LYS A 70 10.43 0.52 -4.23
N PHE A 71 10.37 -0.33 -3.22
CA PHE A 71 10.74 -1.74 -3.35
C PHE A 71 9.89 -2.48 -4.41
N LEU A 72 8.59 -2.23 -4.44
CA LEU A 72 7.70 -2.83 -5.43
C LEU A 72 7.98 -2.32 -6.86
N LEU A 73 8.29 -1.03 -6.99
CA LEU A 73 8.72 -0.44 -8.25
C LEU A 73 10.02 -1.10 -8.75
N ASP A 74 10.99 -1.37 -7.88
CA ASP A 74 12.24 -2.07 -8.24
C ASP A 74 11.94 -3.48 -8.80
N ILE A 75 10.97 -4.22 -8.20
CA ILE A 75 10.53 -5.53 -8.72
C ILE A 75 9.93 -5.40 -10.12
N VAL A 76 9.02 -4.42 -10.31
CA VAL A 76 8.22 -4.32 -11.54
C VAL A 76 9.02 -3.77 -12.70
N THR A 77 9.88 -2.76 -12.45
CA THR A 77 10.69 -2.13 -13.49
C THR A 77 11.94 -2.93 -13.85
N LYS A 78 12.29 -3.95 -13.04
CA LYS A 78 13.54 -4.74 -13.19
C LYS A 78 14.81 -3.88 -13.29
N GLY A 79 14.74 -2.65 -12.77
CA GLY A 79 15.85 -1.69 -12.84
C GLY A 79 16.98 -2.01 -11.86
N GLN A 80 16.66 -2.56 -10.72
CA GLN A 80 17.60 -2.98 -9.66
C GLN A 80 17.11 -4.28 -9.00
N GLU A 81 18.05 -5.02 -8.41
CA GLU A 81 17.68 -6.16 -7.57
C GLU A 81 16.89 -5.66 -6.35
N PRO A 82 15.67 -6.20 -6.11
CA PRO A 82 14.86 -5.77 -4.98
C PRO A 82 15.53 -6.20 -3.67
N LYS A 83 15.94 -5.23 -2.86
CA LYS A 83 16.61 -5.46 -1.58
C LYS A 83 15.70 -5.06 -0.44
N PHE A 84 15.62 -5.89 0.59
CA PHE A 84 14.88 -5.58 1.82
C PHE A 84 15.24 -4.19 2.39
N LYS A 85 16.51 -3.78 2.28
CA LYS A 85 17.00 -2.47 2.73
C LYS A 85 16.27 -1.28 2.06
N THR A 86 15.72 -1.46 0.86
CA THR A 86 14.97 -0.41 0.14
C THR A 86 13.74 0.05 0.93
N LEU A 87 13.15 -0.82 1.76
CA LEU A 87 12.04 -0.47 2.65
C LEU A 87 12.38 0.74 3.55
N PHE A 88 13.61 0.80 4.02
CA PHE A 88 14.09 1.85 4.92
C PHE A 88 14.78 3.01 4.21
N SER A 89 14.85 3.00 2.89
CA SER A 89 15.59 4.02 2.11
C SER A 89 14.96 5.41 2.16
N GLN A 90 13.70 5.53 2.56
CA GLN A 90 12.94 6.78 2.55
C GLN A 90 12.99 7.56 3.88
N PHE A 91 13.80 7.10 4.86
CA PHE A 91 13.95 7.82 6.14
C PHE A 91 14.58 9.21 5.98
N ASN A 92 15.34 9.45 4.91
CA ASN A 92 15.90 10.77 4.60
C ASN A 92 14.84 11.85 4.31
N ILE A 93 13.63 11.44 3.89
CA ILE A 93 12.49 12.34 3.64
C ILE A 93 11.34 12.12 4.66
N TYR A 94 11.68 11.66 5.88
CA TYR A 94 10.72 11.28 6.91
C TYR A 94 9.61 12.32 7.14
N LEU A 95 9.95 13.61 7.27
CA LEU A 95 8.94 14.65 7.49
C LEU A 95 7.94 14.79 6.33
N LYS A 96 8.41 14.59 5.09
CA LYS A 96 7.51 14.61 3.92
C LYS A 96 6.58 13.41 3.92
N THR A 97 7.11 12.22 4.17
CA THR A 97 6.31 10.99 4.21
C THR A 97 5.32 11.01 5.36
N LEU A 98 5.70 11.53 6.52
CA LEU A 98 4.81 11.72 7.66
C LEU A 98 3.68 12.71 7.35
N GLY A 99 4.01 13.87 6.78
CA GLY A 99 3.01 14.87 6.39
C GLY A 99 2.03 14.35 5.35
N LEU A 100 2.54 13.64 4.34
CA LEU A 100 1.71 12.97 3.32
C LEU A 100 0.75 11.96 3.96
N ASN A 101 1.27 11.12 4.86
CA ASN A 101 0.51 10.11 5.58
C ASN A 101 -0.63 10.73 6.39
N ILE A 102 -0.33 11.75 7.20
CA ILE A 102 -1.33 12.45 8.02
C ILE A 102 -2.44 13.05 7.14
N ILE A 103 -2.10 13.73 6.05
CA ILE A 103 -3.09 14.35 5.18
C ILE A 103 -3.99 13.30 4.54
N ILE A 104 -3.42 12.20 4.05
CA ILE A 104 -4.20 11.09 3.46
C ILE A 104 -5.14 10.48 4.50
N TYR A 105 -4.63 10.14 5.70
CA TYR A 105 -5.47 9.57 6.77
C TYR A 105 -6.60 10.50 7.20
N LEU A 106 -6.33 11.80 7.40
CA LEU A 106 -7.35 12.77 7.76
C LEU A 106 -8.40 12.93 6.66
N SER A 107 -7.98 12.99 5.40
CA SER A 107 -8.89 13.11 4.26
C SER A 107 -9.81 11.90 4.14
N ILE A 108 -9.27 10.70 4.29
CA ILE A 108 -10.03 9.45 4.26
C ILE A 108 -10.97 9.37 5.46
N ALA A 109 -10.51 9.72 6.67
CA ALA A 109 -11.33 9.73 7.87
C ALA A 109 -12.53 10.68 7.74
N ILE A 110 -12.31 11.91 7.25
CA ILE A 110 -13.39 12.86 6.96
C ILE A 110 -14.37 12.26 5.93
N GLY A 111 -13.86 11.62 4.89
CA GLY A 111 -14.69 10.94 3.89
C GLY A 111 -15.60 9.88 4.50
N TYR A 112 -15.08 9.03 5.38
CA TYR A 112 -15.86 7.99 6.05
C TYR A 112 -16.84 8.54 7.09
N ILE A 113 -16.51 9.65 7.77
CA ILE A 113 -17.41 10.33 8.70
C ILE A 113 -18.63 10.88 7.94
N LEU A 114 -18.42 11.42 6.73
CA LEU A 114 -19.51 11.91 5.91
C LEU A 114 -20.39 10.77 5.40
N PHE A 115 -19.82 9.83 4.68
CA PHE A 115 -20.48 8.58 4.23
C PHE A 115 -19.41 7.57 3.76
N ILE A 116 -19.75 6.28 3.74
CA ILE A 116 -18.86 5.21 3.28
C ILE A 116 -18.39 5.43 1.84
N ILE A 117 -19.28 5.84 0.93
CA ILE A 117 -18.97 6.03 -0.50
C ILE A 117 -17.93 7.14 -0.73
N PRO A 118 -18.05 8.36 -0.18
CA PRO A 118 -16.99 9.37 -0.26
C PRO A 118 -15.65 8.89 0.30
N GLY A 119 -15.66 8.14 1.41
CA GLY A 119 -14.43 7.58 1.99
C GLY A 119 -13.70 6.67 1.00
N ILE A 120 -14.41 5.76 0.34
CA ILE A 120 -13.86 4.89 -0.70
C ILE A 120 -13.32 5.71 -1.88
N ILE A 121 -14.08 6.70 -2.35
CA ILE A 121 -13.64 7.54 -3.47
C ILE A 121 -12.35 8.29 -3.14
N ILE A 122 -12.24 8.87 -1.94
CA ILE A 122 -11.04 9.58 -1.49
C ILE A 122 -9.85 8.63 -1.36
N SER A 123 -10.05 7.42 -0.81
CA SER A 123 -8.98 6.43 -0.70
C SER A 123 -8.43 6.03 -2.08
N LEU A 124 -9.32 5.81 -3.07
CA LEU A 124 -8.91 5.54 -4.45
C LEU A 124 -8.19 6.72 -5.09
N MET A 125 -8.61 7.98 -4.80
CA MET A 125 -7.97 9.18 -5.34
C MET A 125 -6.53 9.35 -4.86
N PHE A 126 -6.24 9.01 -3.61
CA PHE A 126 -4.91 9.16 -3.02
C PHE A 126 -4.05 7.89 -3.05
N SER A 127 -4.57 6.81 -3.62
CA SER A 127 -3.88 5.51 -3.65
C SER A 127 -2.50 5.54 -4.33
N GLN A 128 -2.29 6.46 -5.28
CA GLN A 128 -1.03 6.56 -6.03
C GLN A 128 -0.01 7.52 -5.40
N ALA A 129 -0.39 8.30 -4.37
CA ALA A 129 0.45 9.37 -3.83
C ALA A 129 1.80 8.86 -3.27
N TYR A 130 1.81 7.69 -2.63
CA TYR A 130 3.05 7.09 -2.11
C TYR A 130 3.98 6.61 -3.22
N TYR A 131 3.44 6.10 -4.35
CA TYR A 131 4.24 5.71 -5.51
C TYR A 131 4.90 6.93 -6.16
N ILE A 132 4.16 8.03 -6.31
CA ILE A 132 4.65 9.29 -6.88
C ILE A 132 5.80 9.83 -6.04
N LEU A 133 5.65 9.84 -4.70
CA LEU A 133 6.71 10.29 -3.81
C LEU A 133 7.91 9.32 -3.80
N ALA A 134 7.67 8.01 -3.93
CA ALA A 134 8.73 7.00 -3.98
C ALA A 134 9.61 7.10 -5.24
N GLU A 135 9.02 7.51 -6.36
CA GLU A 135 9.75 7.75 -7.61
C GLU A 135 10.53 9.07 -7.59
N ASP A 136 9.93 10.13 -7.06
CA ASP A 136 10.54 11.45 -7.04
C ASP A 136 10.41 12.10 -5.66
N ASN A 137 11.46 11.96 -4.86
CA ASN A 137 11.56 12.51 -3.51
C ASN A 137 11.62 14.05 -3.48
N SER A 138 11.82 14.71 -4.61
CA SER A 138 11.88 16.18 -4.70
C SER A 138 10.49 16.81 -4.62
N LYS A 139 9.45 16.09 -5.03
CA LYS A 139 8.07 16.57 -5.05
C LYS A 139 7.58 16.99 -3.66
N SER A 140 6.77 18.04 -3.63
CA SER A 140 6.07 18.46 -2.41
C SER A 140 4.86 17.56 -2.15
N ILE A 141 4.36 17.56 -0.92
CA ILE A 141 3.17 16.79 -0.51
C ILE A 141 1.96 17.13 -1.40
N ASN A 142 1.72 18.44 -1.61
CA ASN A 142 0.60 18.90 -2.44
C ASN A 142 0.72 18.45 -3.89
N GLN A 143 1.94 18.42 -4.44
CA GLN A 143 2.18 17.90 -5.78
C GLN A 143 1.87 16.41 -5.88
N CYS A 144 2.31 15.60 -4.90
CA CYS A 144 2.01 14.17 -4.87
C CYS A 144 0.50 13.90 -4.79
N LEU A 145 -0.22 14.65 -3.96
CA LEU A 145 -1.67 14.51 -3.81
C LEU A 145 -2.43 14.94 -5.07
N SER A 146 -2.11 16.12 -5.63
CA SER A 146 -2.76 16.61 -6.84
C SER A 146 -2.51 15.73 -8.05
N GLU A 147 -1.28 15.25 -8.21
CA GLU A 147 -0.89 14.33 -9.28
C GLU A 147 -1.58 12.97 -9.13
N SER A 148 -1.70 12.44 -7.89
CA SER A 148 -2.46 11.22 -7.62
C SER A 148 -3.93 11.37 -8.01
N VAL A 149 -4.57 12.49 -7.61
CA VAL A 149 -5.96 12.78 -7.95
C VAL A 149 -6.15 12.88 -9.47
N GLU A 150 -5.22 13.54 -10.16
CA GLU A 150 -5.28 13.72 -11.61
C GLU A 150 -5.07 12.39 -12.34
N MET A 151 -4.08 11.62 -11.95
CA MET A 151 -3.79 10.28 -12.49
C MET A 151 -4.98 9.33 -12.33
N MET A 152 -5.72 9.44 -11.22
CA MET A 152 -6.89 8.59 -10.93
C MET A 152 -8.20 9.08 -11.59
N LYS A 153 -8.18 10.20 -12.33
CA LYS A 153 -9.35 10.62 -13.13
C LYS A 153 -9.62 9.59 -14.23
N GLY A 154 -10.84 9.04 -14.22
CA GLY A 154 -11.26 8.01 -15.17
C GLY A 154 -10.85 6.57 -14.81
N TYR A 155 -9.91 6.38 -13.86
CA TYR A 155 -9.39 5.05 -13.50
C TYR A 155 -9.80 4.55 -12.11
N LYS A 156 -10.58 5.32 -11.35
CA LYS A 156 -11.04 4.92 -10.01
C LYS A 156 -11.83 3.62 -10.04
N TRP A 157 -12.72 3.48 -11.02
CA TRP A 157 -13.51 2.28 -11.20
C TRP A 157 -12.66 1.07 -11.59
N ASP A 158 -11.65 1.28 -12.41
CA ASP A 158 -10.73 0.21 -12.82
C ASP A 158 -9.93 -0.32 -11.63
N LEU A 159 -9.43 0.57 -10.75
CA LEU A 159 -8.75 0.17 -9.51
C LEU A 159 -9.72 -0.53 -8.56
N PHE A 160 -10.92 -0.01 -8.38
CA PHE A 160 -11.94 -0.63 -7.54
C PHE A 160 -12.29 -2.04 -8.01
N CYS A 161 -12.50 -2.24 -9.32
CA CYS A 161 -12.73 -3.56 -9.89
C CYS A 161 -11.52 -4.49 -9.75
N LEU A 162 -10.31 -3.94 -9.84
CA LEU A 162 -9.08 -4.70 -9.60
C LEU A 162 -9.04 -5.23 -8.17
N GLU A 163 -9.30 -4.39 -7.17
CA GLU A 163 -9.35 -4.78 -5.76
C GLU A 163 -10.47 -5.81 -5.51
N LEU A 164 -11.67 -5.58 -6.03
CA LEU A 164 -12.78 -6.54 -5.94
C LEU A 164 -12.42 -7.90 -6.53
N SER A 165 -11.60 -7.93 -7.57
CA SER A 165 -11.18 -9.18 -8.21
C SER A 165 -10.27 -10.06 -7.33
N PHE A 166 -9.80 -9.52 -6.19
CA PHE A 166 -9.05 -10.26 -5.18
C PHE A 166 -9.91 -10.80 -4.03
N ILE A 167 -11.22 -10.53 -4.01
CA ILE A 167 -12.12 -11.01 -2.94
C ILE A 167 -12.00 -12.53 -2.74
N GLY A 168 -11.95 -13.31 -3.83
CA GLY A 168 -11.77 -14.76 -3.73
C GLY A 168 -10.49 -15.18 -3.02
N TRP A 169 -9.40 -14.43 -3.20
CA TRP A 169 -8.14 -14.66 -2.49
C TRP A 169 -8.23 -14.28 -1.01
N TRP A 170 -8.95 -13.21 -0.67
CA TRP A 170 -9.18 -12.83 0.72
C TRP A 170 -10.05 -13.83 1.48
N ILE A 171 -10.99 -14.51 0.80
CA ILE A 171 -11.74 -15.63 1.37
C ILE A 171 -10.78 -16.79 1.72
N ILE A 172 -9.83 -17.12 0.84
CA ILE A 172 -8.81 -18.14 1.12
C ILE A 172 -7.92 -17.73 2.31
N VAL A 173 -7.56 -16.45 2.41
CA VAL A 173 -6.82 -15.91 3.57
C VAL A 173 -7.61 -16.13 4.85
N ALA A 174 -8.90 -15.82 4.86
CA ALA A 174 -9.76 -16.03 6.02
C ALA A 174 -9.87 -17.52 6.41
N LEU A 175 -10.07 -18.42 5.42
CA LEU A 175 -10.16 -19.86 5.64
C LEU A 175 -8.84 -20.48 6.15
N THR A 176 -7.70 -19.87 5.84
CA THR A 176 -6.37 -20.33 6.29
C THR A 176 -5.88 -19.62 7.55
N PHE A 177 -6.78 -18.96 8.31
CA PHE A 177 -6.43 -18.17 9.50
C PHE A 177 -5.30 -17.16 9.24
N GLY A 178 -5.29 -16.56 8.06
CA GLY A 178 -4.30 -15.55 7.68
C GLY A 178 -3.02 -16.08 7.04
N ILE A 179 -2.73 -17.40 7.08
CA ILE A 179 -1.47 -17.95 6.53
C ILE A 179 -1.31 -17.64 5.04
N ALA A 180 -2.39 -17.73 4.26
CA ALA A 180 -2.34 -17.43 2.83
C ALA A 180 -2.00 -15.97 2.53
N SER A 181 -2.13 -15.03 3.47
CA SER A 181 -1.76 -13.61 3.28
C SER A 181 -0.30 -13.43 2.92
N LEU A 182 0.60 -14.33 3.37
CA LEU A 182 2.02 -14.29 3.04
C LEU A 182 2.28 -14.31 1.52
N TRP A 183 1.43 -14.97 0.76
CA TRP A 183 1.53 -15.03 -0.71
C TRP A 183 0.57 -14.07 -1.39
N VAL A 184 -0.63 -13.91 -0.84
CA VAL A 184 -1.67 -13.06 -1.44
C VAL A 184 -1.27 -11.58 -1.34
N SER A 185 -0.75 -11.11 -0.21
CA SER A 185 -0.39 -9.69 -0.01
C SER A 185 0.69 -9.20 -0.98
N PRO A 186 1.85 -9.88 -1.16
CA PRO A 186 2.82 -9.46 -2.17
C PRO A 186 2.25 -9.49 -3.59
N TYR A 187 1.43 -10.48 -3.90
CA TYR A 187 0.80 -10.59 -5.20
C TYR A 187 -0.16 -9.43 -5.50
N VAL A 188 -0.99 -9.05 -4.54
CA VAL A 188 -1.88 -7.88 -4.64
C VAL A 188 -1.05 -6.61 -4.83
N LYS A 189 -0.04 -6.39 -3.99
CA LYS A 189 0.80 -5.18 -4.01
C LYS A 189 1.58 -5.02 -5.32
N VAL A 190 2.14 -6.09 -5.87
CA VAL A 190 2.80 -6.04 -7.19
C VAL A 190 1.78 -5.79 -8.31
N THR A 191 0.55 -6.31 -8.19
CA THR A 191 -0.50 -6.02 -9.17
C THR A 191 -0.94 -4.56 -9.13
N GLU A 192 -1.09 -3.96 -7.94
CA GLU A 192 -1.35 -2.52 -7.75
C GLU A 192 -0.23 -1.66 -8.34
N THR A 193 1.02 -2.07 -8.16
CA THR A 193 2.19 -1.38 -8.76
C THR A 193 2.16 -1.44 -10.29
N ASN A 194 1.79 -2.58 -10.86
CA ASN A 194 1.58 -2.68 -12.31
C ASN A 194 0.44 -1.78 -12.79
N PHE A 195 -0.63 -1.64 -12.00
CA PHE A 195 -1.71 -0.72 -12.31
C PHE A 195 -1.20 0.73 -12.31
N TYR A 196 -0.44 1.15 -11.27
CA TYR A 196 0.19 2.46 -11.22
C TYR A 196 1.00 2.77 -12.48
N LEU A 197 1.91 1.88 -12.87
CA LEU A 197 2.74 2.08 -14.07
C LEU A 197 1.91 2.09 -15.36
N ASN A 198 0.83 1.31 -15.44
CA ASN A 198 -0.04 1.29 -16.61
C ASN A 198 -0.81 2.60 -16.80
N ILE A 199 -1.27 3.24 -15.72
CA ILE A 199 -1.97 4.54 -15.82
C ILE A 199 -0.99 5.70 -16.01
N LYS A 200 0.22 5.60 -15.44
CA LYS A 200 1.26 6.62 -15.60
C LYS A 200 1.76 6.74 -17.05
N ASN A 201 1.80 5.64 -17.79
CA ASN A 201 2.32 5.60 -19.16
C ASN A 201 1.24 5.85 -20.23
N LYS A 202 0.05 6.27 -19.84
CA LYS A 202 -1.05 6.65 -20.74
C LYS A 202 -1.20 8.15 -20.83
#